data_aacb07741715ea8d1a25ec4180f66717
#
_entry.id   aacb07741715ea8d1a25ec4180f66717
#
_cell.length_a   1.000
_cell.length_b   1.000
_cell.length_c   1.000
_cell.angle_alpha   90.00
_cell.angle_beta   90.00
_cell.angle_gamma   90.00
#
_symmetry.space_group_name_H-M   'P 1'
#
loop_
_entity.id
_entity.type
_entity.pdbx_description
1 polymer ?
#
loop_
_entity_poly.entity_id
_entity_poly.type
_entity_poly.pdbx_seq_one_letter_code
_entity_poly.pdbx_strand_id
1 'polypeptide(L)'
;YKSYEGKNDLKFYSSEISNLIKDFNRRIKLSKNLIIDEKLSVLITYADNITAGKNKKKLKIFKSFYERFLKNYFNTIHFLPFYPSSSDSGFSVKDHCEVDSKLGTWQDIKDLSKYNSIMADIVINHSSSRGIWFKNFLLNKSPGNDYFLTIDKKFNSKNVVRPREHKLLKKIKIRNKTTYLWRTFSPDQIDLNFKNPKVLIRFIKIMFFLINRGVNIFRLDAIAYLWKESGTKCINHSNTHKIIKLLRIICSNLKQKKILITETNLPEKQNLSYF
;
A
#
# COMPACT_ATOMS: atom_id res chain seq x y z
N TYR A 1 -10.81 7.69 14.06
CA TYR A 1 -10.33 7.37 15.43
C TYR A 1 -11.33 6.57 16.29
N LYS A 2 -12.64 6.78 16.17
CA LYS A 2 -13.66 5.99 16.91
C LYS A 2 -13.68 4.49 16.58
N SER A 3 -12.83 4.04 15.65
CA SER A 3 -12.70 2.62 15.29
C SER A 3 -11.74 1.84 16.17
N TYR A 4 -10.94 2.54 16.99
CA TYR A 4 -9.96 1.94 17.89
C TYR A 4 -10.48 2.09 19.33
N GLU A 5 -10.59 1.00 20.06
CA GLU A 5 -11.06 0.96 21.44
C GLU A 5 -9.96 1.48 22.39
N GLY A 6 -10.35 2.36 23.33
CA GLY A 6 -9.46 2.93 24.34
C GLY A 6 -9.20 4.44 24.17
N LYS A 7 -9.76 5.28 25.08
CA LYS A 7 -9.58 6.75 24.99
C LYS A 7 -8.12 7.20 25.09
N ASN A 8 -7.30 6.49 25.84
CA ASN A 8 -5.87 6.83 26.03
C ASN A 8 -5.04 6.47 24.78
N ASP A 9 -5.34 5.34 24.15
CA ASP A 9 -4.68 4.92 22.92
C ASP A 9 -4.98 5.88 21.75
N LEU A 10 -6.21 6.39 21.68
CA LEU A 10 -6.63 7.35 20.67
C LEU A 10 -5.83 8.66 20.73
N LYS A 11 -5.63 9.20 21.94
CA LYS A 11 -4.82 10.42 22.15
C LYS A 11 -3.38 10.18 21.76
N PHE A 12 -2.81 9.05 22.17
CA PHE A 12 -1.43 8.68 21.85
C PHE A 12 -1.21 8.58 20.34
N TYR A 13 -2.01 7.78 19.63
CA TYR A 13 -1.83 7.59 18.19
C TYR A 13 -2.17 8.84 17.37
N SER A 14 -3.12 9.67 17.81
CA SER A 14 -3.40 10.94 17.15
C SER A 14 -2.24 11.92 17.29
N SER A 15 -1.61 11.98 18.47
CA SER A 15 -0.42 12.76 18.70
C SER A 15 0.78 12.25 17.87
N GLU A 16 0.97 10.92 17.81
CA GLU A 16 2.03 10.33 16.98
C GLU A 16 1.87 10.70 15.52
N ILE A 17 0.66 10.58 14.95
CA ILE A 17 0.39 10.95 13.55
C ILE A 17 0.62 12.45 13.34
N SER A 18 0.14 13.31 14.25
CA SER A 18 0.34 14.76 14.15
C SER A 18 1.82 15.13 14.18
N ASN A 19 2.61 14.49 15.03
CA ASN A 19 4.04 14.70 15.09
C ASN A 19 4.74 14.20 13.83
N LEU A 20 4.36 13.05 13.30
CA LEU A 20 4.87 12.54 12.03
C LEU A 20 4.64 13.51 10.87
N ILE A 21 3.44 14.12 10.78
CA ILE A 21 3.11 15.11 9.75
C ILE A 21 3.96 16.37 9.93
N LYS A 22 4.07 16.90 11.16
CA LYS A 22 4.89 18.08 11.47
C LYS A 22 6.35 17.85 11.10
N ASP A 23 6.92 16.71 11.51
CA ASP A 23 8.31 16.36 11.24
C ASP A 23 8.58 16.15 9.77
N PHE A 24 7.66 15.50 9.07
CA PHE A 24 7.74 15.32 7.63
C PHE A 24 7.70 16.66 6.91
N ASN A 25 6.75 17.54 7.25
CA ASN A 25 6.61 18.86 6.65
C ASN A 25 7.82 19.79 6.90
N ARG A 26 8.56 19.60 8.00
CA ARG A 26 9.81 20.33 8.25
C ARG A 26 10.95 19.88 7.33
N ARG A 27 11.00 18.61 7.00
CA ARG A 27 12.15 18.00 6.29
C ARG A 27 11.93 17.86 4.77
N ILE A 28 10.69 17.88 4.30
CA ILE A 28 10.40 17.69 2.88
C ILE A 28 10.92 18.86 2.05
N LYS A 29 11.67 18.53 1.00
CA LYS A 29 12.00 19.49 -0.06
C LYS A 29 10.80 19.60 -1.01
N LEU A 30 10.38 20.83 -1.28
CA LEU A 30 9.29 21.07 -2.22
C LEU A 30 9.72 20.62 -3.62
N SER A 31 8.87 19.86 -4.29
CA SER A 31 8.98 19.53 -5.71
C SER A 31 7.89 20.29 -6.49
N LYS A 32 7.87 20.18 -7.81
CA LYS A 32 6.79 20.76 -8.62
C LYS A 32 5.43 20.27 -8.11
N ASN A 33 4.47 21.19 -8.01
CA ASN A 33 3.10 20.80 -7.69
C ASN A 33 2.53 19.96 -8.84
N LEU A 34 1.89 18.86 -8.49
CA LEU A 34 1.09 18.10 -9.44
C LEU A 34 -0.19 18.91 -9.71
N ILE A 35 -0.43 19.24 -10.97
CA ILE A 35 -1.65 19.87 -11.44
C ILE A 35 -2.53 18.77 -12.02
N ILE A 36 -3.78 18.69 -11.58
CA ILE A 36 -4.80 17.83 -12.18
C ILE A 36 -5.65 18.73 -13.05
N ASP A 37 -5.42 18.64 -14.35
CA ASP A 37 -6.16 19.34 -15.38
C ASP A 37 -6.36 18.39 -16.58
N GLU A 38 -6.94 18.91 -17.65
CA GLU A 38 -7.19 18.17 -18.90
C GLU A 38 -5.92 17.67 -19.60
N LYS A 39 -4.74 18.15 -19.19
CA LYS A 39 -3.44 17.73 -19.75
C LYS A 39 -2.83 16.56 -18.98
N LEU A 40 -3.47 16.11 -17.89
CA LEU A 40 -2.97 14.96 -17.14
C LEU A 40 -3.07 13.70 -17.97
N SER A 41 -1.93 13.17 -18.38
CA SER A 41 -1.83 11.94 -19.16
C SER A 41 -0.96 10.92 -18.44
N VAL A 42 -1.53 9.74 -18.15
CA VAL A 42 -0.92 8.71 -17.31
C VAL A 42 -0.53 7.49 -18.15
N LEU A 43 0.75 7.14 -18.13
CA LEU A 43 1.25 5.88 -18.65
C LEU A 43 1.26 4.84 -17.52
N ILE A 44 0.49 3.77 -17.65
CA ILE A 44 0.50 2.62 -16.73
C ILE A 44 1.39 1.53 -17.30
N THR A 45 2.37 1.06 -16.52
CA THR A 45 3.32 0.05 -16.99
C THR A 45 3.99 -0.70 -15.83
N TYR A 46 4.46 -1.90 -16.11
CA TYR A 46 5.50 -2.52 -15.29
C TYR A 46 6.88 -1.98 -15.67
N ALA A 47 7.79 -1.96 -14.71
CA ALA A 47 9.16 -1.46 -14.93
C ALA A 47 9.98 -2.33 -15.89
N ASP A 48 9.56 -3.56 -16.16
CA ASP A 48 10.22 -4.55 -17.01
C ASP A 48 9.50 -4.86 -18.33
N ASN A 49 8.46 -4.12 -18.67
CA ASN A 49 7.76 -4.26 -19.96
C ASN A 49 8.68 -4.00 -21.17
N ILE A 50 9.76 -3.26 -20.96
CA ILE A 50 10.74 -2.98 -22.01
C ILE A 50 12.06 -3.63 -21.65
N THR A 51 12.59 -4.43 -22.56
CA THR A 51 13.82 -5.17 -22.38
C THR A 51 14.84 -4.83 -23.47
N ALA A 52 16.09 -4.64 -23.10
CA ALA A 52 17.21 -4.50 -24.02
C ALA A 52 18.49 -5.05 -23.41
N GLY A 53 19.10 -6.03 -24.07
CA GLY A 53 20.37 -6.65 -23.66
C GLY A 53 20.30 -7.43 -22.32
N LYS A 54 21.27 -8.32 -22.10
CA LYS A 54 21.21 -9.27 -20.98
C LYS A 54 21.52 -8.65 -19.58
N ASN A 55 22.22 -7.53 -19.48
CA ASN A 55 22.77 -7.03 -18.20
C ASN A 55 22.33 -5.61 -17.79
N LYS A 56 21.34 -5.01 -18.45
CA LYS A 56 20.89 -3.65 -18.11
C LYS A 56 19.72 -3.68 -17.14
N LYS A 57 19.75 -2.82 -16.10
CA LYS A 57 18.63 -2.62 -15.16
C LYS A 57 17.41 -2.12 -15.93
N LYS A 58 16.25 -2.73 -15.66
CA LYS A 58 14.99 -2.50 -16.40
C LYS A 58 14.53 -1.05 -16.34
N LEU A 59 14.58 -0.40 -15.17
CA LEU A 59 14.22 1.01 -15.03
C LEU A 59 15.12 1.95 -15.85
N LYS A 60 16.41 1.63 -16.04
CA LYS A 60 17.29 2.42 -16.91
C LYS A 60 16.93 2.26 -18.39
N ILE A 61 16.57 1.04 -18.80
CA ILE A 61 16.10 0.78 -20.17
C ILE A 61 14.79 1.52 -20.39
N PHE A 62 13.83 1.38 -19.48
CA PHE A 62 12.57 2.10 -19.54
C PHE A 62 12.78 3.60 -19.62
N LYS A 63 13.63 4.19 -18.78
CA LYS A 63 13.94 5.63 -18.82
C LYS A 63 14.41 6.07 -20.20
N SER A 64 15.38 5.38 -20.79
CA SER A 64 15.91 5.72 -22.11
C SER A 64 14.83 5.64 -23.21
N PHE A 65 13.97 4.61 -23.13
CA PHE A 65 12.84 4.48 -24.05
C PHE A 65 11.81 5.58 -23.85
N TYR A 66 11.43 5.84 -22.60
CA TYR A 66 10.47 6.88 -22.24
C TYR A 66 10.94 8.27 -22.72
N GLU A 67 12.18 8.64 -22.44
CA GLU A 67 12.76 9.93 -22.85
C GLU A 67 12.79 10.10 -24.37
N ARG A 68 12.99 9.01 -25.11
CA ARG A 68 13.06 9.06 -26.57
C ARG A 68 11.70 9.08 -27.24
N PHE A 69 10.72 8.33 -26.73
CA PHE A 69 9.50 8.05 -27.48
C PHE A 69 8.21 8.53 -26.78
N LEU A 70 8.19 8.68 -25.46
CA LEU A 70 6.95 8.83 -24.70
C LEU A 70 6.83 10.14 -23.92
N LYS A 71 7.93 10.84 -23.63
CA LYS A 71 7.96 12.03 -22.75
C LYS A 71 7.05 13.18 -23.19
N ASN A 72 6.72 13.27 -24.48
CA ASN A 72 5.87 14.32 -25.03
C ASN A 72 4.38 13.97 -24.96
N TYR A 73 4.04 12.72 -24.65
CA TYR A 73 2.66 12.22 -24.60
C TYR A 73 2.15 12.00 -23.18
N PHE A 74 3.06 11.74 -22.24
CA PHE A 74 2.71 11.43 -20.85
C PHE A 74 3.50 12.33 -19.91
N ASN A 75 2.83 12.85 -18.89
CA ASN A 75 3.44 13.62 -17.81
C ASN A 75 3.41 12.91 -16.45
N THR A 76 2.76 11.76 -16.41
CA THR A 76 2.66 10.92 -15.22
C THR A 76 2.96 9.47 -15.59
N ILE A 77 3.78 8.80 -14.78
CA ILE A 77 4.11 7.39 -14.95
C ILE A 77 3.59 6.63 -13.73
N HIS A 78 2.65 5.73 -13.97
CA HIS A 78 2.20 4.76 -12.96
C HIS A 78 3.00 3.47 -13.14
N PHE A 79 3.95 3.26 -12.26
CA PHE A 79 4.59 1.96 -12.13
C PHE A 79 3.74 1.05 -11.27
N LEU A 80 3.26 -0.05 -11.85
CA LEU A 80 2.73 -1.18 -11.11
C LEU A 80 3.82 -1.73 -10.16
N PRO A 81 3.47 -2.52 -9.12
CA PRO A 81 4.37 -2.75 -8.00
C PRO A 81 5.79 -3.14 -8.43
N PHE A 82 6.74 -2.29 -8.11
CA PHE A 82 8.17 -2.44 -8.43
C PHE A 82 9.01 -2.83 -7.19
N TYR A 83 8.33 -3.17 -6.12
CA TYR A 83 8.93 -3.61 -4.85
C TYR A 83 9.38 -5.07 -4.92
N PRO A 84 10.31 -5.51 -4.06
CA PRO A 84 10.56 -6.94 -3.87
C PRO A 84 9.26 -7.66 -3.53
N SER A 85 8.91 -8.65 -4.33
CA SER A 85 7.68 -9.42 -4.18
C SER A 85 7.95 -10.92 -4.27
N SER A 86 6.96 -11.73 -3.97
CA SER A 86 7.08 -13.19 -4.03
C SER A 86 6.15 -13.83 -5.05
N SER A 87 5.09 -13.14 -5.46
CA SER A 87 4.08 -13.63 -6.39
C SER A 87 3.14 -12.52 -6.84
N ASP A 88 2.14 -12.89 -7.65
CA ASP A 88 1.03 -12.03 -8.06
C ASP A 88 1.48 -10.76 -8.78
N SER A 89 2.41 -10.91 -9.73
CA SER A 89 2.92 -9.81 -10.56
C SER A 89 3.32 -8.56 -9.76
N GLY A 90 3.94 -8.76 -8.58
CA GLY A 90 4.39 -7.68 -7.71
C GLY A 90 3.45 -7.38 -6.53
N PHE A 91 2.18 -7.79 -6.55
CA PHE A 91 1.22 -7.47 -5.50
C PHE A 91 1.40 -8.30 -4.21
N SER A 92 2.25 -9.32 -4.18
CA SER A 92 2.66 -9.98 -2.93
C SER A 92 3.94 -9.34 -2.38
N VAL A 93 3.82 -8.11 -1.87
CA VAL A 93 4.96 -7.26 -1.49
C VAL A 93 5.68 -7.80 -0.26
N LYS A 94 7.00 -7.93 -0.33
CA LYS A 94 7.88 -8.26 0.80
C LYS A 94 8.34 -7.03 1.57
N ASP A 95 8.66 -5.95 0.87
CA ASP A 95 9.07 -4.67 1.45
C ASP A 95 8.69 -3.51 0.52
N HIS A 96 7.88 -2.56 1.03
CA HIS A 96 7.48 -1.36 0.29
C HIS A 96 8.57 -0.27 0.26
N CYS A 97 9.63 -0.42 1.03
CA CYS A 97 10.70 0.57 1.12
C CYS A 97 11.91 0.22 0.23
N GLU A 98 11.84 -0.85 -0.53
CA GLU A 98 12.88 -1.27 -1.47
C GLU A 98 12.36 -1.30 -2.91
N VAL A 99 13.25 -1.12 -3.87
CA VAL A 99 13.01 -1.43 -5.29
C VAL A 99 13.56 -2.82 -5.55
N ASP A 100 12.83 -3.66 -6.27
CA ASP A 100 13.35 -4.98 -6.65
C ASP A 100 14.67 -4.80 -7.41
N SER A 101 15.72 -5.45 -6.90
CA SER A 101 17.08 -5.31 -7.40
C SER A 101 17.24 -5.70 -8.88
N LYS A 102 16.31 -6.52 -9.41
CA LYS A 102 16.25 -6.87 -10.84
C LYS A 102 15.73 -5.72 -11.70
N LEU A 103 14.89 -4.86 -11.14
CA LEU A 103 14.29 -3.73 -11.84
C LEU A 103 15.21 -2.52 -11.82
N GLY A 104 15.77 -2.15 -10.67
CA GLY A 104 16.62 -0.98 -10.53
C GLY A 104 16.82 -0.52 -9.10
N THR A 105 16.80 0.78 -8.89
CA THR A 105 17.05 1.44 -7.61
C THR A 105 16.13 2.63 -7.41
N TRP A 106 16.06 3.14 -6.17
CA TRP A 106 15.36 4.39 -5.87
C TRP A 106 15.93 5.59 -6.63
N GLN A 107 17.21 5.56 -7.03
CA GLN A 107 17.79 6.63 -7.82
C GLN A 107 17.18 6.66 -9.23
N ASP A 108 16.90 5.49 -9.83
CA ASP A 108 16.28 5.41 -11.15
C ASP A 108 14.84 5.99 -11.11
N ILE A 109 14.06 5.70 -10.06
CA ILE A 109 12.72 6.30 -9.84
C ILE A 109 12.84 7.81 -9.63
N LYS A 110 13.79 8.26 -8.81
CA LYS A 110 14.01 9.68 -8.51
C LYS A 110 14.43 10.47 -9.76
N ASP A 111 15.21 9.87 -10.65
CA ASP A 111 15.62 10.51 -11.91
C ASP A 111 14.42 10.71 -12.84
N LEU A 112 13.51 9.74 -12.93
CA LEU A 112 12.24 9.90 -13.66
C LEU A 112 11.33 10.95 -13.03
N SER A 113 11.33 11.06 -11.69
CA SER A 113 10.49 12.02 -10.97
C SER A 113 10.92 13.49 -11.15
N LYS A 114 12.10 13.76 -11.71
CA LYS A 114 12.53 15.14 -11.99
C LYS A 114 11.67 15.84 -13.04
N TYR A 115 11.12 15.05 -13.97
CA TYR A 115 10.38 15.57 -15.13
C TYR A 115 8.94 15.12 -15.16
N ASN A 116 8.60 14.03 -14.45
CA ASN A 116 7.30 13.38 -14.45
C ASN A 116 6.74 13.26 -13.04
N SER A 117 5.44 13.22 -12.92
CA SER A 117 4.81 12.71 -11.70
C SER A 117 4.92 11.19 -11.66
N ILE A 118 5.28 10.66 -10.50
CA ILE A 118 5.35 9.21 -10.29
C ILE A 118 4.15 8.77 -9.47
N MET A 119 3.44 7.81 -10.00
CA MET A 119 2.36 7.11 -9.31
C MET A 119 2.83 5.69 -8.95
N ALA A 120 2.60 5.28 -7.72
CA ALA A 120 2.95 3.97 -7.21
C ALA A 120 1.79 3.30 -6.49
N ASP A 121 1.73 1.98 -6.56
CA ASP A 121 0.79 1.19 -5.78
C ASP A 121 1.23 1.11 -4.32
N ILE A 122 0.28 1.26 -3.41
CA ILE A 122 0.41 0.84 -2.02
C ILE A 122 -0.48 -0.37 -1.82
N VAL A 123 0.12 -1.55 -1.77
CA VAL A 123 -0.55 -2.79 -1.44
C VAL A 123 -0.81 -2.81 0.06
N ILE A 124 -1.95 -2.23 0.45
CA ILE A 124 -2.23 -1.91 1.85
C ILE A 124 -2.98 -3.02 2.59
N ASN A 125 -3.76 -3.84 1.87
CA ASN A 125 -4.60 -4.87 2.51
C ASN A 125 -3.81 -6.07 3.05
N HIS A 126 -2.71 -6.43 2.41
CA HIS A 126 -1.95 -7.65 2.71
C HIS A 126 -0.45 -7.47 2.49
N SER A 127 0.33 -8.45 2.92
CA SER A 127 1.77 -8.54 2.66
C SER A 127 2.17 -9.98 2.40
N SER A 128 3.31 -10.17 1.74
CA SER A 128 3.85 -11.50 1.43
C SER A 128 4.12 -12.32 2.68
N SER A 129 3.75 -13.60 2.63
CA SER A 129 4.15 -14.60 3.63
C SER A 129 5.65 -14.89 3.63
N ARG A 130 6.41 -14.33 2.68
CA ARG A 130 7.87 -14.47 2.55
C ARG A 130 8.60 -13.17 2.90
N GLY A 131 7.87 -12.12 3.31
CA GLY A 131 8.42 -10.84 3.72
C GLY A 131 8.95 -10.85 5.16
N ILE A 132 9.73 -9.81 5.48
CA ILE A 132 10.34 -9.68 6.83
C ILE A 132 9.28 -9.55 7.93
N TRP A 133 8.16 -8.87 7.67
CA TRP A 133 7.10 -8.71 8.66
C TRP A 133 6.48 -10.06 9.03
N PHE A 134 6.26 -10.96 8.05
CA PHE A 134 5.71 -12.27 8.34
C PHE A 134 6.72 -13.17 9.08
N LYS A 135 8.00 -13.12 8.71
CA LYS A 135 9.07 -13.79 9.45
C LYS A 135 9.10 -13.31 10.91
N ASN A 136 9.03 -11.99 11.11
CA ASN A 136 9.01 -11.40 12.44
C ASN A 136 7.76 -11.78 13.23
N PHE A 137 6.60 -11.86 12.57
CA PHE A 137 5.35 -12.33 13.17
C PHE A 137 5.48 -13.75 13.74
N LEU A 138 6.07 -14.68 12.98
CA LEU A 138 6.31 -16.03 13.43
C LEU A 138 7.29 -16.09 14.63
N LEU A 139 8.30 -15.22 14.63
CA LEU A 139 9.34 -15.14 15.65
C LEU A 139 9.00 -14.19 16.82
N ASN A 140 7.85 -13.53 16.80
CA ASN A 140 7.45 -12.49 17.76
C ASN A 140 8.43 -11.31 17.86
N LYS A 141 8.99 -10.89 16.76
CA LYS A 141 9.94 -9.77 16.69
C LYS A 141 9.27 -8.54 16.05
N SER A 142 9.58 -7.36 16.55
CA SER A 142 9.18 -6.10 15.93
C SER A 142 10.15 -5.73 14.79
N PRO A 143 9.67 -5.04 13.72
CA PRO A 143 8.27 -4.79 13.40
C PRO A 143 7.61 -6.01 12.76
N GLY A 144 6.30 -6.16 12.93
CA GLY A 144 5.52 -7.21 12.24
C GLY A 144 4.87 -8.25 13.15
N ASN A 145 5.33 -8.37 14.40
CA ASN A 145 4.84 -9.38 15.35
C ASN A 145 3.32 -9.35 15.62
N ASP A 146 2.67 -8.22 15.34
CA ASP A 146 1.25 -7.97 15.59
C ASP A 146 0.53 -7.37 14.34
N TYR A 147 1.15 -7.42 13.16
CA TYR A 147 0.61 -6.80 11.96
C TYR A 147 -0.44 -7.63 11.23
N PHE A 148 -0.39 -8.96 11.34
CA PHE A 148 -1.22 -9.86 10.56
C PHE A 148 -2.55 -10.20 11.24
N LEU A 149 -3.60 -10.30 10.43
CA LEU A 149 -4.91 -10.68 10.92
C LEU A 149 -4.95 -12.17 11.25
N THR A 150 -5.14 -12.44 12.53
CA THR A 150 -5.42 -13.79 13.03
C THR A 150 -6.82 -13.84 13.61
N ILE A 151 -7.50 -14.94 13.41
CA ILE A 151 -8.82 -15.18 13.96
C ILE A 151 -8.85 -16.51 14.71
N ASP A 152 -9.80 -16.64 15.61
CA ASP A 152 -10.13 -17.88 16.30
C ASP A 152 -11.30 -18.63 15.63
N LYS A 153 -11.68 -19.78 16.18
CA LYS A 153 -12.80 -20.58 15.68
C LYS A 153 -14.18 -19.92 15.85
N LYS A 154 -14.30 -18.91 16.71
CA LYS A 154 -15.57 -18.23 16.99
C LYS A 154 -15.92 -17.18 15.93
N PHE A 155 -14.96 -16.83 15.06
CA PHE A 155 -15.20 -15.85 14.01
C PHE A 155 -16.21 -16.40 12.98
N ASN A 156 -17.35 -15.70 12.84
CA ASN A 156 -18.36 -16.05 11.86
C ASN A 156 -17.99 -15.48 10.49
N SER A 157 -17.57 -16.35 9.57
CA SER A 157 -17.15 -15.99 8.20
C SER A 157 -18.18 -16.38 7.13
N LYS A 158 -19.42 -16.76 7.48
CA LYS A 158 -20.44 -17.22 6.52
C LYS A 158 -20.74 -16.19 5.42
N ASN A 159 -20.80 -14.91 5.77
CA ASN A 159 -21.22 -13.83 4.88
C ASN A 159 -20.04 -13.15 4.16
N VAL A 160 -18.81 -13.61 4.39
CA VAL A 160 -17.62 -12.96 3.85
C VAL A 160 -17.59 -13.04 2.31
N VAL A 161 -17.48 -11.88 1.66
CA VAL A 161 -17.31 -11.80 0.21
C VAL A 161 -15.89 -12.23 -0.15
N ARG A 162 -15.81 -13.18 -1.09
CA ARG A 162 -14.56 -13.81 -1.50
C ARG A 162 -14.25 -13.53 -2.96
N PRO A 163 -13.21 -12.75 -3.24
CA PRO A 163 -12.82 -12.46 -4.62
C PRO A 163 -12.05 -13.61 -5.29
N ARG A 164 -11.66 -14.64 -4.53
CA ARG A 164 -10.86 -15.79 -5.00
C ARG A 164 -11.35 -17.10 -4.39
N GLU A 165 -11.15 -18.22 -5.10
CA GLU A 165 -11.68 -19.55 -4.72
C GLU A 165 -10.85 -20.28 -3.66
N HIS A 166 -9.55 -19.94 -3.46
CA HIS A 166 -8.70 -20.62 -2.49
C HIS A 166 -9.22 -20.49 -1.05
N LYS A 167 -8.78 -21.35 -0.15
CA LYS A 167 -9.21 -21.33 1.25
C LYS A 167 -8.85 -20.00 1.92
N LEU A 168 -9.88 -19.29 2.43
CA LEU A 168 -9.74 -17.99 3.11
C LEU A 168 -8.80 -18.07 4.30
N LEU A 169 -8.88 -19.15 5.06
CA LEU A 169 -8.17 -19.31 6.31
C LEU A 169 -7.08 -20.37 6.20
N LYS A 170 -5.89 -20.05 6.71
CA LYS A 170 -4.79 -20.98 6.87
C LYS A 170 -4.56 -21.26 8.36
N LYS A 171 -4.81 -22.50 8.77
CA LYS A 171 -4.45 -22.96 10.12
C LYS A 171 -2.93 -22.96 10.30
N ILE A 172 -2.46 -22.34 11.36
CA ILE A 172 -1.05 -22.36 11.76
C ILE A 172 -0.94 -22.57 13.27
N LYS A 173 0.22 -23.03 13.71
CA LYS A 173 0.56 -23.14 15.13
C LYS A 173 1.66 -22.11 15.44
N ILE A 174 1.38 -21.18 16.33
CA ILE A 174 2.34 -20.18 16.78
C ILE A 174 2.41 -20.28 18.30
N ARG A 175 3.61 -20.45 18.87
CA ARG A 175 3.85 -20.53 20.32
C ARG A 175 2.88 -21.51 20.99
N ASN A 176 2.77 -22.71 20.46
CA ASN A 176 1.88 -23.77 20.93
C ASN A 176 0.37 -23.45 20.85
N LYS A 177 -0.02 -22.27 20.32
CA LYS A 177 -1.43 -21.92 20.10
C LYS A 177 -1.81 -22.10 18.64
N THR A 178 -2.91 -22.80 18.39
CA THR A 178 -3.51 -22.89 17.05
C THR A 178 -4.27 -21.61 16.76
N THR A 179 -3.96 -20.97 15.62
CA THR A 179 -4.69 -19.79 15.12
C THR A 179 -4.89 -19.92 13.62
N TYR A 180 -5.70 -19.03 13.05
CA TYR A 180 -6.01 -19.00 11.62
C TYR A 180 -5.58 -17.65 11.03
N LEU A 181 -4.72 -17.70 10.01
CA LEU A 181 -4.36 -16.54 9.20
C LEU A 181 -5.42 -16.27 8.15
N TRP A 182 -5.74 -15.01 7.95
CA TRP A 182 -6.67 -14.56 6.92
C TRP A 182 -5.93 -14.29 5.61
N ARG A 183 -6.53 -14.74 4.48
CA ARG A 183 -5.96 -14.62 3.14
C ARG A 183 -7.08 -14.30 2.15
N THR A 184 -7.24 -13.02 1.83
CA THR A 184 -8.29 -12.58 0.90
C THR A 184 -7.99 -12.99 -0.54
N PHE A 185 -6.77 -12.78 -1.04
CA PHE A 185 -6.45 -12.83 -2.46
C PHE A 185 -5.63 -14.04 -2.91
N SER A 186 -4.63 -14.47 -2.16
CA SER A 186 -3.82 -15.63 -2.53
C SER A 186 -3.25 -16.36 -1.31
N PRO A 187 -2.75 -17.60 -1.48
CA PRO A 187 -2.08 -18.31 -0.40
C PRO A 187 -0.85 -17.62 0.17
N ASP A 188 -0.19 -16.79 -0.60
CA ASP A 188 1.02 -16.04 -0.22
C ASP A 188 0.72 -14.66 0.37
N GLN A 189 -0.46 -14.11 0.13
CA GLN A 189 -0.87 -12.79 0.61
C GLN A 189 -1.63 -12.91 1.93
N ILE A 190 -0.97 -12.54 3.03
CA ILE A 190 -1.55 -12.59 4.38
C ILE A 190 -2.09 -11.21 4.72
N ASP A 191 -3.38 -11.15 5.06
CA ASP A 191 -4.06 -9.89 5.35
C ASP A 191 -3.54 -9.25 6.63
N LEU A 192 -3.46 -7.91 6.57
CA LEU A 192 -3.02 -7.09 7.68
C LEU A 192 -4.18 -6.73 8.60
N ASN A 193 -3.88 -6.56 9.86
CA ASN A 193 -4.86 -6.25 10.90
C ASN A 193 -5.01 -4.74 11.11
N PHE A 194 -5.89 -4.09 10.36
CA PHE A 194 -6.15 -2.66 10.52
C PHE A 194 -6.91 -2.28 11.81
N LYS A 195 -7.31 -3.26 12.64
CA LYS A 195 -7.72 -2.98 14.02
C LYS A 195 -6.52 -2.60 14.90
N ASN A 196 -5.31 -2.95 14.48
CA ASN A 196 -4.07 -2.51 15.12
C ASN A 196 -3.60 -1.17 14.54
N PRO A 197 -3.62 -0.08 15.30
CA PRO A 197 -3.22 1.24 14.80
C PRO A 197 -1.75 1.32 14.36
N LYS A 198 -0.89 0.43 14.86
CA LYS A 198 0.52 0.36 14.42
C LYS A 198 0.64 0.02 12.93
N VAL A 199 -0.29 -0.78 12.38
CA VAL A 199 -0.34 -1.10 10.94
C VAL A 199 -0.60 0.18 10.14
N LEU A 200 -1.61 0.97 10.53
CA LEU A 200 -1.91 2.24 9.86
C LEU A 200 -0.72 3.21 9.94
N ILE A 201 -0.11 3.38 11.11
CA ILE A 201 1.07 4.23 11.30
C ILE A 201 2.24 3.74 10.43
N ARG A 202 2.43 2.43 10.31
CA ARG A 202 3.47 1.88 9.42
C ARG A 202 3.24 2.29 7.98
N PHE A 203 2.00 2.23 7.49
CA PHE A 203 1.69 2.66 6.12
C PHE A 203 1.83 4.17 5.93
N ILE A 204 1.50 5.00 6.91
CA ILE A 204 1.79 6.44 6.87
C ILE A 204 3.31 6.68 6.72
N LYS A 205 4.13 5.97 7.49
CA LYS A 205 5.60 6.05 7.41
C LYS A 205 6.12 5.59 6.03
N ILE A 206 5.53 4.53 5.45
CA ILE A 206 5.82 4.08 4.08
C ILE A 206 5.46 5.17 3.07
N MET A 207 4.27 5.76 3.15
CA MET A 207 3.88 6.85 2.25
C MET A 207 4.87 8.02 2.32
N PHE A 208 5.29 8.43 3.50
CA PHE A 208 6.28 9.50 3.67
C PHE A 208 7.65 9.12 3.10
N PHE A 209 8.06 7.87 3.26
CA PHE A 209 9.28 7.36 2.63
C PHE A 209 9.19 7.45 1.11
N LEU A 210 8.08 7.01 0.50
CA LEU A 210 7.86 7.03 -0.95
C LEU A 210 7.81 8.47 -1.49
N ILE A 211 7.18 9.41 -0.77
CA ILE A 211 7.16 10.83 -1.15
C ILE A 211 8.58 11.39 -1.22
N ASN A 212 9.44 11.08 -0.25
CA ASN A 212 10.85 11.49 -0.26
C ASN A 212 11.65 10.87 -1.41
N ARG A 213 11.11 9.84 -2.06
CA ARG A 213 11.69 9.18 -3.26
C ARG A 213 11.09 9.67 -4.57
N GLY A 214 10.20 10.67 -4.52
CA GLY A 214 9.63 11.30 -5.69
C GLY A 214 8.25 10.79 -6.11
N VAL A 215 7.60 9.94 -5.30
CA VAL A 215 6.22 9.52 -5.56
C VAL A 215 5.25 10.64 -5.22
N ASN A 216 4.33 10.95 -6.14
CA ASN A 216 3.37 12.03 -6.02
C ASN A 216 1.92 11.56 -5.92
N ILE A 217 1.62 10.40 -6.49
CA ILE A 217 0.29 9.81 -6.55
C ILE A 217 0.38 8.39 -6.00
N PHE A 218 -0.59 8.01 -5.17
CA PHE A 218 -0.69 6.67 -4.61
C PHE A 218 -1.96 5.99 -5.09
N ARG A 219 -1.85 4.83 -5.72
CA ARG A 219 -2.97 3.93 -5.91
C ARG A 219 -3.04 3.00 -4.71
N LEU A 220 -4.11 3.10 -3.95
CA LEU A 220 -4.35 2.25 -2.80
C LEU A 220 -5.02 0.96 -3.26
N ASP A 221 -4.28 -0.12 -3.26
CA ASP A 221 -4.71 -1.43 -3.73
C ASP A 221 -5.66 -2.11 -2.75
N ALA A 222 -6.74 -2.70 -3.28
CA ALA A 222 -7.67 -3.58 -2.57
C ALA A 222 -8.28 -3.00 -1.28
N ILE A 223 -8.49 -1.69 -1.22
CA ILE A 223 -8.89 -1.01 0.02
C ILE A 223 -10.23 -1.47 0.57
N ALA A 224 -11.15 -1.93 -0.26
CA ALA A 224 -12.47 -2.35 0.19
C ALA A 224 -12.42 -3.46 1.27
N TYR A 225 -11.31 -4.19 1.34
CA TYR A 225 -11.10 -5.34 2.22
C TYR A 225 -10.31 -5.04 3.50
N LEU A 226 -9.99 -3.78 3.84
CA LEU A 226 -9.10 -3.47 4.98
C LEU A 226 -9.66 -3.91 6.33
N TRP A 227 -10.98 -3.77 6.56
CA TRP A 227 -11.58 -4.06 7.85
C TRP A 227 -12.37 -5.36 7.84
N LYS A 228 -12.03 -6.28 8.76
CA LYS A 228 -12.71 -7.56 8.91
C LYS A 228 -13.42 -7.60 10.27
N GLU A 229 -14.70 -7.92 10.24
CA GLU A 229 -15.53 -8.04 11.44
C GLU A 229 -16.43 -9.28 11.35
N SER A 230 -16.54 -10.00 12.48
CA SER A 230 -17.30 -11.24 12.56
C SER A 230 -18.77 -11.02 12.20
N GLY A 231 -19.35 -11.90 11.38
CA GLY A 231 -20.74 -11.81 10.94
C GLY A 231 -21.00 -10.82 9.80
N THR A 232 -20.01 -10.02 9.39
CA THR A 232 -20.16 -9.06 8.28
C THR A 232 -19.66 -9.64 6.95
N LYS A 233 -19.89 -8.91 5.86
CA LYS A 233 -19.36 -9.23 4.53
C LYS A 233 -17.84 -9.04 4.42
N CYS A 234 -17.18 -8.39 5.38
CA CYS A 234 -15.75 -8.04 5.40
C CYS A 234 -15.27 -7.30 4.14
N ILE A 235 -16.19 -6.60 3.48
CA ILE A 235 -15.93 -5.72 2.34
C ILE A 235 -16.71 -4.43 2.54
N ASN A 236 -16.15 -3.30 2.10
CA ASN A 236 -16.78 -1.99 2.13
C ASN A 236 -17.30 -1.58 3.54
N HIS A 237 -16.56 -1.96 4.56
CA HIS A 237 -16.95 -1.71 5.95
C HIS A 237 -16.76 -0.21 6.31
N SER A 238 -17.65 0.34 7.17
CA SER A 238 -17.60 1.77 7.56
C SER A 238 -16.24 2.19 8.15
N ASN A 239 -15.56 1.31 8.86
CA ASN A 239 -14.23 1.58 9.39
C ASN A 239 -13.15 1.64 8.30
N THR A 240 -13.32 0.93 7.19
CA THR A 240 -12.48 1.09 6.00
C THR A 240 -12.56 2.52 5.47
N HIS A 241 -13.77 3.07 5.31
CA HIS A 241 -13.96 4.45 4.88
C HIS A 241 -13.27 5.47 5.81
N LYS A 242 -13.34 5.25 7.14
CA LYS A 242 -12.65 6.11 8.11
C LYS A 242 -11.12 6.08 7.94
N ILE A 243 -10.54 4.90 7.66
CA ILE A 243 -9.11 4.75 7.40
C ILE A 243 -8.71 5.53 6.14
N ILE A 244 -9.44 5.34 5.04
CA ILE A 244 -9.15 6.04 3.77
C ILE A 244 -9.32 7.55 3.92
N LYS A 245 -10.39 8.00 4.59
CA LYS A 245 -10.59 9.41 4.90
C LYS A 245 -9.44 9.99 5.72
N LEU A 246 -8.90 9.26 6.69
CA LEU A 246 -7.74 9.68 7.47
C LEU A 246 -6.50 9.81 6.58
N LEU A 247 -6.21 8.83 5.72
CA LEU A 247 -5.09 8.91 4.78
C LEU A 247 -5.22 10.12 3.85
N ARG A 248 -6.42 10.40 3.35
CA ARG A 248 -6.72 11.60 2.55
C ARG A 248 -6.44 12.89 3.32
N ILE A 249 -6.91 12.99 4.57
CA ILE A 249 -6.67 14.15 5.44
C ILE A 249 -5.16 14.34 5.64
N ILE A 250 -4.42 13.25 5.89
CA ILE A 250 -2.95 13.32 6.03
C ILE A 250 -2.32 13.89 4.76
N CYS A 251 -2.66 13.35 3.59
CA CYS A 251 -2.13 13.83 2.31
C CYS A 251 -2.47 15.30 2.02
N SER A 252 -3.67 15.76 2.43
CA SER A 252 -4.10 17.15 2.26
C SER A 252 -3.39 18.12 3.21
N ASN A 253 -2.87 17.65 4.34
CA ASN A 253 -2.14 18.47 5.32
C ASN A 253 -0.62 18.46 5.12
N LEU A 254 -0.12 17.81 4.07
CA LEU A 254 1.27 17.93 3.68
C LEU A 254 1.51 19.27 2.98
N LYS A 255 2.69 19.88 3.19
CA LYS A 255 3.11 21.13 2.49
C LYS A 255 2.93 21.04 0.98
N GLN A 256 3.09 19.84 0.43
CA GLN A 256 2.82 19.53 -0.95
C GLN A 256 1.76 18.43 -0.99
N LYS A 257 0.55 18.80 -1.41
CA LYS A 257 -0.59 17.88 -1.52
C LYS A 257 -0.24 16.66 -2.36
N LYS A 258 -0.70 15.49 -1.92
CA LYS A 258 -0.54 14.21 -2.61
C LYS A 258 -1.92 13.66 -2.97
N ILE A 259 -1.96 12.92 -4.09
CA ILE A 259 -3.20 12.36 -4.60
C ILE A 259 -3.29 10.91 -4.19
N LEU A 260 -4.49 10.52 -3.75
CA LEU A 260 -4.86 9.13 -3.52
C LEU A 260 -5.87 8.70 -4.57
N ILE A 261 -5.62 7.57 -5.19
CA ILE A 261 -6.55 6.86 -6.09
C ILE A 261 -6.92 5.56 -5.40
N THR A 262 -8.20 5.26 -5.36
CA THR A 262 -8.71 4.04 -4.71
C THR A 262 -8.99 2.95 -5.73
N GLU A 263 -8.63 1.71 -5.39
CA GLU A 263 -9.04 0.52 -6.13
C GLU A 263 -9.97 -0.32 -5.23
N THR A 264 -11.22 -0.50 -5.65
CA THR A 264 -12.27 -1.06 -4.79
C THR A 264 -12.98 -2.28 -5.34
N ASN A 265 -13.12 -2.39 -6.67
CA ASN A 265 -13.96 -3.41 -7.33
C ASN A 265 -15.40 -3.46 -6.77
N LEU A 266 -15.97 -2.28 -6.51
CA LEU A 266 -17.32 -2.09 -5.97
C LEU A 266 -18.22 -1.41 -7.00
N PRO A 267 -19.57 -1.57 -6.89
CA PRO A 267 -20.51 -0.78 -7.67
C PRO A 267 -20.24 0.74 -7.50
N GLU A 268 -20.50 1.51 -8.55
CA GLU A 268 -20.18 2.94 -8.64
C GLU A 268 -20.61 3.73 -7.40
N LYS A 269 -21.86 3.62 -6.97
CA LYS A 269 -22.36 4.32 -5.77
C LYS A 269 -21.54 4.03 -4.50
N GLN A 270 -21.08 2.79 -4.34
CA GLN A 270 -20.24 2.41 -3.20
C GLN A 270 -18.80 2.89 -3.37
N ASN A 271 -18.29 2.90 -4.60
CA ASN A 271 -16.97 3.44 -4.89
C ASN A 271 -16.92 4.96 -4.62
N LEU A 272 -17.90 5.71 -5.08
CA LEU A 272 -18.03 7.15 -4.84
C LEU A 272 -18.09 7.51 -3.34
N SER A 273 -18.55 6.60 -2.48
CA SER A 273 -18.62 6.85 -1.02
C SER A 273 -17.24 6.93 -0.33
N TYR A 274 -16.15 6.63 -1.04
CA TYR A 274 -14.77 6.81 -0.55
C TYR A 274 -14.22 8.25 -0.73
N PHE A 275 -14.93 9.10 -1.45
CA PHE A 275 -14.54 10.50 -1.76
C PHE A 275 -15.09 11.55 -0.80
#